data_5a769e469c929ef260211d64f9c1b3de
#
_entry.id   5a769e469c929ef260211d64f9c1b3de
#
_cell.length_a   1.000
_cell.length_b   1.000
_cell.length_c   1.000
_cell.angle_alpha   90.00
_cell.angle_beta   90.00
_cell.angle_gamma   90.00
#
_symmetry.space_group_name_H-M   'P 1'
#
loop_
_entity.id
_entity.type
_entity.pdbx_description
1 polymer ?
#
loop_
_entity_poly.entity_id
_entity_poly.type
_entity_poly.pdbx_seq_one_letter_code
_entity_poly.pdbx_strand_id
1 'polypeptide(L)'
;MFGFFDVIQDILSNLRTFGLRDVIDIAVVSLAMYQILLFARKSRAGQLVRGLLLLLVFYALADVMQLRTVRWVLTNVMQIGFIAAIVLFQPELRRTLERMGQSTNWTKLLFTTHRQDPTLRGAWQSAVVAICDAAEQLSDTRTGALMVLERMNNLDEIIRTGTPLSADVIPEMLGTIFYEGTPLHDGAVVIRDGRIVAAGCVLPLSNNLEMGKDMGTRHRAGLGMSENSDAIVVVVSEETGIISLTKNGVLIRRLDRQNLFNLLQEEIIPPETAEAQKQPLLNRLLNKGGAGKHAKTNAAR
;
A
#
# COMPACT_ATOMS: atom_id res chain seq x y z
N MET A 1 9.85 -1.60 53.44
CA MET A 1 8.85 -2.68 53.39
C MET A 1 7.51 -1.99 53.21
N PHE A 2 7.09 -1.72 51.94
CA PHE A 2 5.78 -1.18 51.69
C PHE A 2 4.76 -2.30 51.91
N GLY A 3 3.97 -2.17 52.96
CA GLY A 3 3.00 -3.17 53.33
C GLY A 3 1.85 -3.20 52.32
N PHE A 4 1.25 -4.34 52.07
CA PHE A 4 0.07 -4.53 51.23
C PHE A 4 -1.06 -3.54 51.61
N PHE A 5 -1.15 -3.14 52.86
CA PHE A 5 -2.05 -2.12 53.38
C PHE A 5 -1.75 -0.70 52.85
N ASP A 6 -0.45 -0.34 52.69
CA ASP A 6 -0.08 0.99 52.20
C ASP A 6 -0.50 1.15 50.70
N VAL A 7 -0.33 0.06 49.94
CA VAL A 7 -0.79 0.06 48.52
C VAL A 7 -2.32 0.18 48.39
N ILE A 8 -3.06 -0.50 49.28
CA ILE A 8 -4.53 -0.39 49.29
C ILE A 8 -5.00 1.00 49.72
N GLN A 9 -4.33 1.60 50.71
CA GLN A 9 -4.65 2.96 51.16
C GLN A 9 -4.34 4.02 50.10
N ASP A 10 -3.24 3.84 49.36
CA ASP A 10 -2.89 4.69 48.22
C ASP A 10 -3.90 4.55 47.06
N ILE A 11 -4.34 3.31 46.77
CA ILE A 11 -5.39 3.08 45.75
C ILE A 11 -6.72 3.72 46.19
N LEU A 12 -7.12 3.57 47.45
CA LEU A 12 -8.36 4.15 47.98
C LEU A 12 -8.33 5.68 48.03
N SER A 13 -7.17 6.29 48.36
CA SER A 13 -7.02 7.73 48.36
C SER A 13 -7.04 8.32 46.94
N ASN A 14 -6.43 7.64 45.98
CA ASN A 14 -6.47 8.01 44.56
C ASN A 14 -7.89 7.86 43.95
N LEU A 15 -8.70 6.90 44.41
CA LEU A 15 -10.10 6.79 43.98
C LEU A 15 -10.99 7.95 44.43
N ARG A 16 -10.61 8.67 45.50
CA ARG A 16 -11.34 9.87 45.96
C ARG A 16 -11.09 11.11 45.11
N THR A 17 -10.00 11.15 44.38
CA THR A 17 -9.63 12.26 43.47
C THR A 17 -9.93 11.96 42.00
N PHE A 18 -10.67 10.86 41.73
CA PHE A 18 -10.98 10.38 40.38
C PHE A 18 -11.78 11.45 39.60
N GLY A 19 -11.14 12.08 38.65
CA GLY A 19 -11.73 13.14 37.81
C GLY A 19 -12.00 12.66 36.39
N LEU A 20 -12.68 13.48 35.63
CA LEU A 20 -12.97 13.23 34.22
C LEU A 20 -11.69 12.98 33.37
N ARG A 21 -10.58 13.59 33.80
CA ARG A 21 -9.26 13.43 33.15
C ARG A 21 -8.73 12.00 33.30
N ASP A 22 -8.90 11.39 34.47
CA ASP A 22 -8.42 10.05 34.75
C ASP A 22 -9.22 8.99 33.97
N VAL A 23 -10.51 9.24 33.75
CA VAL A 23 -11.36 8.39 32.89
C VAL A 23 -10.87 8.44 31.44
N ILE A 24 -10.52 9.62 30.94
CA ILE A 24 -10.00 9.80 29.58
C ILE A 24 -8.62 9.09 29.45
N ASP A 25 -7.75 9.26 30.45
CA ASP A 25 -6.42 8.63 30.45
C ASP A 25 -6.51 7.11 30.41
N ILE A 26 -7.34 6.53 31.29
CA ILE A 26 -7.61 5.09 31.30
C ILE A 26 -8.23 4.62 29.97
N ALA A 27 -9.15 5.38 29.39
CA ALA A 27 -9.78 5.06 28.13
C ALA A 27 -8.77 5.06 26.97
N VAL A 28 -7.88 6.07 26.91
CA VAL A 28 -6.83 6.17 25.89
C VAL A 28 -5.83 5.04 26.02
N VAL A 29 -5.35 4.76 27.25
CA VAL A 29 -4.40 3.66 27.50
C VAL A 29 -5.05 2.30 27.20
N SER A 30 -6.31 2.11 27.58
CA SER A 30 -7.08 0.89 27.31
C SER A 30 -7.29 0.65 25.83
N LEU A 31 -7.63 1.71 25.07
CA LEU A 31 -7.80 1.65 23.63
C LEU A 31 -6.47 1.36 22.93
N ALA A 32 -5.38 2.02 23.34
CA ALA A 32 -4.05 1.76 22.81
C ALA A 32 -3.62 0.31 23.07
N MET A 33 -3.82 -0.19 24.29
CA MET A 33 -3.51 -1.58 24.66
C MET A 33 -4.36 -2.58 23.87
N TYR A 34 -5.64 -2.29 23.68
CA TYR A 34 -6.53 -3.12 22.86
C TYR A 34 -6.05 -3.20 21.40
N GLN A 35 -5.66 -2.08 20.81
CA GLN A 35 -5.11 -2.03 19.45
C GLN A 35 -3.80 -2.84 19.34
N ILE A 36 -2.90 -2.70 20.30
CA ILE A 36 -1.65 -3.46 20.37
C ILE A 36 -1.93 -4.97 20.46
N LEU A 37 -2.85 -5.38 21.32
CA LEU A 37 -3.23 -6.80 21.48
C LEU A 37 -3.91 -7.36 20.22
N LEU A 38 -4.73 -6.56 19.54
CA LEU A 38 -5.37 -6.95 18.27
C LEU A 38 -4.34 -7.15 17.16
N PHE A 39 -3.35 -6.26 17.09
CA PHE A 39 -2.24 -6.37 16.15
C PHE A 39 -1.37 -7.60 16.43
N ALA A 40 -1.07 -7.86 17.71
CA ALA A 40 -0.29 -9.02 18.13
C ALA A 40 -0.98 -10.36 17.79
N ARG A 41 -2.32 -10.43 17.81
CA ARG A 41 -3.06 -11.66 17.46
C ARG A 41 -2.96 -12.04 15.99
N LYS A 42 -2.80 -11.07 15.08
CA LYS A 42 -2.78 -11.29 13.63
C LYS A 42 -1.37 -11.52 13.04
N SER A 43 -0.31 -11.39 13.85
CA SER A 43 1.07 -11.47 13.39
C SER A 43 1.83 -12.63 14.05
N ARG A 44 2.91 -13.09 13.38
CA ARG A 44 3.89 -14.04 13.97
C ARG A 44 4.51 -13.50 15.26
N ALA A 45 4.49 -12.19 15.47
CA ALA A 45 4.87 -11.51 16.70
C ALA A 45 4.02 -11.92 17.92
N GLY A 46 2.79 -12.44 17.73
CA GLY A 46 1.94 -12.89 18.85
C GLY A 46 2.55 -14.00 19.72
N GLN A 47 3.38 -14.85 19.14
CA GLN A 47 4.09 -15.89 19.91
C GLN A 47 5.18 -15.28 20.79
N LEU A 48 5.93 -14.31 20.29
CA LEU A 48 6.97 -13.60 21.04
C LEU A 48 6.38 -12.74 22.16
N VAL A 49 5.24 -12.07 21.91
CA VAL A 49 4.52 -11.31 22.95
C VAL A 49 4.06 -12.21 24.08
N ARG A 50 3.57 -13.43 23.81
CA ARG A 50 3.20 -14.40 24.86
C ARG A 50 4.42 -14.86 25.67
N GLY A 51 5.57 -15.12 25.02
CA GLY A 51 6.81 -15.47 25.68
C GLY A 51 7.33 -14.35 26.60
N LEU A 52 7.27 -13.09 26.11
CA LEU A 52 7.65 -11.92 26.89
C LEU A 52 6.74 -11.71 28.10
N LEU A 53 5.41 -11.87 27.90
CA LEU A 53 4.44 -11.75 28.97
C LEU A 53 4.64 -12.82 30.06
N LEU A 54 4.96 -14.05 29.65
CA LEU A 54 5.32 -15.13 30.57
C LEU A 54 6.57 -14.80 31.37
N LEU A 55 7.63 -14.29 30.74
CA LEU A 55 8.84 -13.81 31.42
C LEU A 55 8.55 -12.70 32.43
N LEU A 56 7.64 -11.77 32.07
CA LEU A 56 7.24 -10.66 32.95
C LEU A 56 6.48 -11.16 34.18
N VAL A 57 5.60 -12.17 34.01
CA VAL A 57 4.90 -12.83 35.11
C VAL A 57 5.90 -13.54 36.03
N PHE A 58 6.88 -14.27 35.47
CA PHE A 58 7.94 -14.91 36.27
C PHE A 58 8.77 -13.89 37.02
N TYR A 59 9.09 -12.75 36.41
CA TYR A 59 9.82 -11.65 37.06
C TYR A 59 9.03 -11.10 38.25
N ALA A 60 7.73 -10.83 38.06
CA ALA A 60 6.86 -10.33 39.13
C ALA A 60 6.76 -11.34 40.30
N LEU A 61 6.64 -12.64 39.96
CA LEU A 61 6.57 -13.69 40.96
C LEU A 61 7.89 -13.80 41.75
N ALA A 62 9.05 -13.71 41.08
CA ALA A 62 10.34 -13.71 41.71
C ALA A 62 10.55 -12.49 42.61
N ASP A 63 9.98 -11.33 42.25
CA ASP A 63 10.04 -10.12 43.08
C ASP A 63 9.18 -10.26 44.34
N VAL A 64 7.95 -10.74 44.20
CA VAL A 64 7.04 -11.00 45.33
C VAL A 64 7.65 -12.04 46.30
N MET A 65 8.26 -13.11 45.77
CA MET A 65 8.90 -14.17 46.56
C MET A 65 10.30 -13.79 47.09
N GLN A 66 10.79 -12.57 46.79
CA GLN A 66 12.11 -12.07 47.22
C GLN A 66 13.29 -12.93 46.76
N LEU A 67 13.18 -13.60 45.60
CA LEU A 67 14.19 -14.51 45.07
C LEU A 67 15.29 -13.71 44.36
N ARG A 68 16.31 -13.26 45.12
CA ARG A 68 17.37 -12.35 44.65
C ARG A 68 18.12 -12.86 43.42
N THR A 69 18.51 -14.13 43.41
CA THR A 69 19.27 -14.74 42.31
C THR A 69 18.45 -14.87 41.03
N VAL A 70 17.21 -15.33 41.17
CA VAL A 70 16.27 -15.46 40.01
C VAL A 70 15.97 -14.09 39.42
N ARG A 71 15.69 -13.11 40.25
CA ARG A 71 15.46 -11.72 39.83
C ARG A 71 16.67 -11.15 39.07
N TRP A 72 17.90 -11.35 39.59
CA TRP A 72 19.12 -10.88 38.92
C TRP A 72 19.27 -11.52 37.52
N VAL A 73 19.09 -12.84 37.40
CA VAL A 73 19.17 -13.56 36.13
C VAL A 73 18.09 -13.03 35.17
N LEU A 74 16.82 -12.93 35.61
CA LEU A 74 15.74 -12.45 34.78
C LEU A 74 15.94 -11.01 34.29
N THR A 75 16.49 -10.12 35.15
CA THR A 75 16.82 -8.75 34.76
C THR A 75 17.81 -8.71 33.60
N ASN A 76 18.90 -9.50 33.70
CA ASN A 76 19.91 -9.60 32.65
C ASN A 76 19.34 -10.21 31.35
N VAL A 77 18.53 -11.27 31.47
CA VAL A 77 17.88 -11.89 30.33
C VAL A 77 16.90 -10.92 29.66
N MET A 78 16.13 -10.12 30.42
CA MET A 78 15.22 -9.12 29.88
C MET A 78 15.97 -7.98 29.16
N GLN A 79 17.10 -7.51 29.68
CA GLN A 79 17.90 -6.48 28.99
C GLN A 79 18.43 -6.96 27.65
N ILE A 80 19.02 -8.16 27.61
CA ILE A 80 19.47 -8.74 26.33
C ILE A 80 18.29 -9.03 25.40
N GLY A 81 17.20 -9.57 25.94
CA GLY A 81 15.98 -9.88 25.21
C GLY A 81 15.33 -8.64 24.59
N PHE A 82 15.38 -7.50 25.29
CA PHE A 82 14.86 -6.23 24.75
C PHE A 82 15.66 -5.76 23.52
N ILE A 83 16.98 -5.83 23.56
CA ILE A 83 17.84 -5.50 22.42
C ILE A 83 17.58 -6.47 21.27
N ALA A 84 17.52 -7.77 21.54
CA ALA A 84 17.22 -8.79 20.56
C ALA A 84 15.83 -8.59 19.93
N ALA A 85 14.82 -8.18 20.72
CA ALA A 85 13.50 -7.85 20.22
C ALA A 85 13.53 -6.66 19.27
N ILE A 86 14.24 -5.58 19.58
CA ILE A 86 14.36 -4.41 18.69
C ILE A 86 14.94 -4.83 17.34
N VAL A 87 16.02 -5.61 17.33
CA VAL A 87 16.65 -6.10 16.10
C VAL A 87 15.70 -7.02 15.31
N LEU A 88 14.99 -7.91 16.01
CA LEU A 88 14.06 -8.84 15.37
C LEU A 88 12.84 -8.15 14.79
N PHE A 89 12.33 -7.10 15.45
CA PHE A 89 11.17 -6.34 14.99
C PHE A 89 11.53 -5.16 14.07
N GLN A 90 12.81 -4.91 13.82
CA GLN A 90 13.25 -3.83 12.93
C GLN A 90 12.53 -3.88 11.55
N PRO A 91 12.44 -5.03 10.84
CA PRO A 91 11.76 -5.08 9.54
C PRO A 91 10.25 -4.84 9.65
N GLU A 92 9.59 -5.32 10.72
CA GLU A 92 8.16 -5.10 10.95
C GLU A 92 7.85 -3.65 11.30
N LEU A 93 8.68 -3.02 12.13
CA LEU A 93 8.57 -1.61 12.46
C LEU A 93 8.75 -0.74 11.21
N ARG A 94 9.76 -1.03 10.40
CA ARG A 94 9.99 -0.34 9.13
C ARG A 94 8.77 -0.42 8.22
N ARG A 95 8.24 -1.62 7.97
CA ARG A 95 7.04 -1.83 7.14
C ARG A 95 5.81 -1.13 7.70
N THR A 96 5.65 -1.11 9.02
CA THR A 96 4.52 -0.45 9.67
C THR A 96 4.62 1.05 9.54
N LEU A 97 5.80 1.64 9.75
CA LEU A 97 6.04 3.07 9.57
C LEU A 97 5.85 3.49 8.11
N GLU A 98 6.32 2.70 7.15
CA GLU A 98 6.10 2.92 5.73
C GLU A 98 4.60 2.93 5.40
N ARG A 99 3.83 1.95 5.90
CA ARG A 99 2.36 1.90 5.72
C ARG A 99 1.65 3.08 6.40
N MET A 100 2.07 3.48 7.59
CA MET A 100 1.51 4.64 8.28
C MET A 100 1.82 5.95 7.53
N GLY A 101 3.03 6.10 7.00
CA GLY A 101 3.40 7.22 6.15
C GLY A 101 2.54 7.32 4.88
N GLN A 102 2.09 6.17 4.34
CA GLN A 102 1.26 6.10 3.13
C GLN A 102 -0.23 6.33 3.40
N SER A 103 -0.74 5.96 4.57
CA SER A 103 -2.18 6.00 4.88
C SER A 103 -2.66 7.36 5.36
N THR A 104 -1.76 8.28 5.67
CA THR A 104 -2.12 9.56 6.27
C THR A 104 -2.67 10.49 5.18
N ASN A 105 -3.86 11.04 5.38
CA ASN A 105 -4.48 12.06 4.50
C ASN A 105 -3.58 13.29 4.27
N TRP A 106 -2.54 13.46 5.07
CA TRP A 106 -1.52 14.51 4.92
C TRP A 106 -0.63 14.28 3.70
N THR A 107 -0.26 13.02 3.40
CA THR A 107 0.49 12.71 2.18
C THR A 107 -0.37 12.93 0.96
N LYS A 108 -1.68 12.60 1.01
CA LYS A 108 -2.61 12.95 -0.06
C LYS A 108 -2.65 14.46 -0.31
N LEU A 109 -2.61 15.29 0.74
CA LEU A 109 -2.64 16.74 0.60
C LEU A 109 -1.32 17.32 0.02
N LEU A 110 -0.17 16.75 0.35
CA LEU A 110 1.15 17.23 -0.10
C LEU A 110 1.55 16.68 -1.47
N PHE A 111 1.18 15.43 -1.80
CA PHE A 111 1.56 14.77 -3.07
C PHE A 111 0.46 14.81 -4.14
N THR A 112 -0.76 15.28 -3.81
CA THR A 112 -1.82 15.49 -4.80
C THR A 112 -1.41 16.52 -5.88
N THR A 113 -0.48 17.41 -5.55
CA THR A 113 0.01 18.43 -6.49
C THR A 113 0.77 17.83 -7.68
N HIS A 114 1.49 16.71 -7.50
CA HIS A 114 2.27 16.11 -8.59
C HIS A 114 1.42 15.27 -9.57
N ARG A 115 0.27 14.72 -9.09
CA ARG A 115 -0.68 13.97 -9.94
C ARG A 115 -1.70 14.86 -10.67
N GLN A 116 -1.71 16.16 -10.41
CA GLN A 116 -2.60 17.12 -11.07
C GLN A 116 -2.04 17.65 -12.40
N ASP A 117 -0.88 17.14 -12.84
CA ASP A 117 -0.35 17.47 -14.16
C ASP A 117 -1.29 16.88 -15.23
N PRO A 118 -1.94 17.73 -16.07
CA PRO A 118 -2.84 17.27 -17.12
C PRO A 118 -2.19 16.29 -18.10
N THR A 119 -0.88 16.38 -18.27
CA THR A 119 -0.09 15.51 -19.15
C THR A 119 0.00 14.10 -18.57
N LEU A 120 0.24 13.95 -17.25
CA LEU A 120 0.26 12.67 -16.57
C LEU A 120 -1.12 12.01 -16.54
N ARG A 121 -2.17 12.80 -16.34
CA ARG A 121 -3.54 12.30 -16.40
C ARG A 121 -3.87 11.72 -17.78
N GLY A 122 -3.51 12.44 -18.85
CA GLY A 122 -3.69 11.97 -20.23
C GLY A 122 -2.92 10.69 -20.51
N ALA A 123 -1.66 10.61 -20.04
CA ALA A 123 -0.84 9.41 -20.19
C ALA A 123 -1.47 8.19 -19.47
N TRP A 124 -1.95 8.35 -18.24
CA TRP A 124 -2.64 7.28 -17.52
C TRP A 124 -3.98 6.88 -18.16
N GLN A 125 -4.75 7.85 -18.68
CA GLN A 125 -5.99 7.52 -19.40
C GLN A 125 -5.72 6.64 -20.62
N SER A 126 -4.74 6.99 -21.43
CA SER A 126 -4.33 6.19 -22.59
C SER A 126 -3.78 4.82 -22.17
N ALA A 127 -2.94 4.78 -21.12
CA ALA A 127 -2.36 3.55 -20.62
C ALA A 127 -3.43 2.59 -20.07
N VAL A 128 -4.42 3.08 -19.32
CA VAL A 128 -5.52 2.25 -18.77
C VAL A 128 -6.33 1.61 -19.88
N VAL A 129 -6.67 2.36 -20.94
CA VAL A 129 -7.36 1.80 -22.09
C VAL A 129 -6.52 0.70 -22.74
N ALA A 130 -5.24 0.98 -23.00
CA ALA A 130 -4.32 0.01 -23.62
C ALA A 130 -4.11 -1.25 -22.80
N ILE A 131 -4.02 -1.12 -21.46
CA ILE A 131 -3.93 -2.27 -20.53
C ILE A 131 -5.19 -3.13 -20.61
N CYS A 132 -6.37 -2.52 -20.65
CA CYS A 132 -7.62 -3.26 -20.74
C CYS A 132 -7.75 -4.00 -22.09
N ASP A 133 -7.39 -3.35 -23.19
CA ASP A 133 -7.39 -3.96 -24.52
C ASP A 133 -6.37 -5.09 -24.63
N ALA A 134 -5.16 -4.89 -24.09
CA ALA A 134 -4.14 -5.94 -24.03
C ALA A 134 -4.59 -7.12 -23.16
N ALA A 135 -5.17 -6.85 -21.98
CA ALA A 135 -5.64 -7.89 -21.07
C ALA A 135 -6.74 -8.75 -21.71
N GLU A 136 -7.66 -8.15 -22.48
CA GLU A 136 -8.69 -8.86 -23.24
C GLU A 136 -8.07 -9.75 -24.32
N GLN A 137 -7.16 -9.21 -25.15
CA GLN A 137 -6.46 -9.97 -26.19
C GLN A 137 -5.65 -11.15 -25.63
N LEU A 138 -4.92 -10.90 -24.53
CA LEU A 138 -4.13 -11.93 -23.86
C LEU A 138 -5.02 -12.99 -23.17
N SER A 139 -6.19 -12.59 -22.69
CA SER A 139 -7.22 -13.49 -22.17
C SER A 139 -7.74 -14.44 -23.25
N ASP A 140 -8.07 -13.91 -24.42
CA ASP A 140 -8.58 -14.71 -25.56
C ASP A 140 -7.57 -15.73 -26.05
N THR A 141 -6.30 -15.36 -26.06
CA THR A 141 -5.18 -16.25 -26.47
C THR A 141 -4.64 -17.10 -25.32
N ARG A 142 -5.16 -16.93 -24.10
CA ARG A 142 -4.65 -17.56 -22.88
C ARG A 142 -3.14 -17.33 -22.67
N THR A 143 -2.68 -16.16 -23.01
CA THR A 143 -1.30 -15.73 -22.80
C THR A 143 -1.17 -15.14 -21.40
N GLY A 144 -0.28 -15.71 -20.59
CA GLY A 144 -0.05 -15.27 -19.21
C GLY A 144 0.57 -13.88 -19.16
N ALA A 145 0.00 -12.96 -18.37
CA ALA A 145 0.53 -11.62 -18.22
C ALA A 145 0.51 -11.13 -16.77
N LEU A 146 1.45 -10.26 -16.45
CA LEU A 146 1.63 -9.68 -15.11
C LEU A 146 2.04 -8.20 -15.25
N MET A 147 1.08 -7.28 -15.10
CA MET A 147 1.26 -5.86 -15.29
C MET A 147 1.12 -5.11 -13.97
N VAL A 148 2.19 -4.46 -13.51
CA VAL A 148 2.28 -3.72 -12.25
C VAL A 148 2.15 -2.23 -12.53
N LEU A 149 1.14 -1.60 -11.96
CA LEU A 149 0.91 -0.16 -12.05
C LEU A 149 1.43 0.49 -10.77
N GLU A 150 2.53 1.22 -10.90
CA GLU A 150 3.13 1.94 -9.79
C GLU A 150 2.25 3.11 -9.36
N ARG A 151 2.12 3.30 -8.05
CA ARG A 151 1.33 4.40 -7.47
C ARG A 151 2.22 5.36 -6.70
N MET A 152 2.14 5.34 -5.37
CA MET A 152 2.92 6.23 -4.49
C MET A 152 4.22 5.58 -4.04
N ASN A 153 4.22 4.25 -3.89
CA ASN A 153 5.41 3.51 -3.49
C ASN A 153 6.34 3.37 -4.68
N ASN A 154 7.56 3.85 -4.51
CA ASN A 154 8.61 3.67 -5.50
C ASN A 154 8.98 2.18 -5.63
N LEU A 155 8.96 1.67 -6.86
CA LEU A 155 9.27 0.28 -7.19
C LEU A 155 10.67 0.09 -7.80
N ASP A 156 11.62 0.99 -7.55
CA ASP A 156 12.96 0.93 -8.13
C ASP A 156 13.70 -0.39 -7.81
N GLU A 157 13.46 -0.99 -6.63
CA GLU A 157 14.04 -2.29 -6.28
C GLU A 157 13.52 -3.40 -7.21
N ILE A 158 12.24 -3.37 -7.56
CA ILE A 158 11.62 -4.32 -8.50
C ILE A 158 12.09 -4.05 -9.92
N ILE A 159 12.11 -2.79 -10.36
CA ILE A 159 12.55 -2.37 -11.69
C ILE A 159 13.99 -2.84 -11.98
N ARG A 160 14.88 -2.77 -10.98
CA ARG A 160 16.30 -3.23 -11.12
C ARG A 160 16.43 -4.74 -11.35
N THR A 161 15.41 -5.54 -11.06
CA THR A 161 15.45 -6.99 -11.30
C THR A 161 15.13 -7.35 -12.75
N GLY A 162 14.50 -6.42 -13.50
CA GLY A 162 14.09 -6.61 -14.87
C GLY A 162 14.99 -5.89 -15.88
N THR A 163 14.57 -5.94 -17.13
CA THR A 163 15.21 -5.20 -18.23
C THR A 163 14.57 -3.81 -18.33
N PRO A 164 15.36 -2.72 -18.24
CA PRO A 164 14.82 -1.36 -18.36
C PRO A 164 14.31 -1.12 -19.77
N LEU A 165 13.12 -0.54 -19.85
CA LEU A 165 12.46 -0.12 -21.07
C LEU A 165 12.03 1.34 -20.94
N SER A 166 11.81 2.01 -22.06
CA SER A 166 11.20 3.34 -22.12
C SER A 166 10.23 3.37 -23.29
N ALA A 167 9.05 2.77 -23.06
CA ALA A 167 8.05 2.59 -24.12
C ALA A 167 6.68 3.10 -23.69
N ASP A 168 5.87 3.48 -24.68
CA ASP A 168 4.45 3.78 -24.44
C ASP A 168 3.67 2.50 -24.16
N VAL A 169 2.63 2.61 -23.35
CA VAL A 169 1.72 1.50 -23.09
C VAL A 169 0.75 1.41 -24.25
N ILE A 170 0.99 0.44 -25.14
CA ILE A 170 0.08 0.10 -26.24
C ILE A 170 -0.17 -1.41 -26.24
N PRO A 171 -1.35 -1.88 -26.70
CA PRO A 171 -1.70 -3.31 -26.67
C PRO A 171 -0.68 -4.20 -27.39
N GLU A 172 -0.17 -3.76 -28.53
CA GLU A 172 0.79 -4.50 -29.35
C GLU A 172 2.14 -4.67 -28.63
N MET A 173 2.58 -3.66 -27.88
CA MET A 173 3.80 -3.75 -27.08
C MET A 173 3.64 -4.74 -25.95
N LEU A 174 2.52 -4.66 -25.20
CA LEU A 174 2.22 -5.60 -24.13
C LEU A 174 2.07 -7.03 -24.67
N GLY A 175 1.38 -7.19 -25.78
CA GLY A 175 1.27 -8.48 -26.48
C GLY A 175 2.62 -9.05 -26.90
N THR A 176 3.54 -8.21 -27.40
CA THR A 176 4.89 -8.61 -27.78
C THR A 176 5.72 -9.01 -26.57
N ILE A 177 5.66 -8.25 -25.47
CA ILE A 177 6.40 -8.54 -24.25
C ILE A 177 5.98 -9.89 -23.67
N PHE A 178 4.66 -10.15 -23.56
CA PHE A 178 4.14 -11.37 -22.94
C PHE A 178 4.02 -12.56 -23.90
N TYR A 179 4.40 -12.40 -25.18
CA TYR A 179 4.40 -13.51 -26.11
C TYR A 179 5.39 -14.60 -25.65
N GLU A 180 4.89 -15.82 -25.55
CA GLU A 180 5.67 -16.97 -25.06
C GLU A 180 6.94 -17.18 -25.88
N GLY A 181 8.07 -17.38 -25.20
CA GLY A 181 9.37 -17.56 -25.83
C GLY A 181 10.16 -16.28 -26.09
N THR A 182 9.59 -15.09 -25.86
CA THR A 182 10.38 -13.84 -25.86
C THR A 182 11.22 -13.71 -24.61
N PRO A 183 12.37 -12.99 -24.64
CA PRO A 183 13.23 -12.81 -23.46
C PRO A 183 12.57 -12.06 -22.30
N LEU A 184 11.47 -11.36 -22.52
CA LEU A 184 10.81 -10.49 -21.54
C LEU A 184 9.51 -11.04 -20.98
N HIS A 185 9.03 -12.21 -21.46
CA HIS A 185 7.72 -12.73 -21.09
C HIS A 185 7.67 -13.32 -19.68
N ASP A 186 8.81 -13.73 -19.15
CA ASP A 186 8.89 -14.30 -17.80
C ASP A 186 9.15 -13.18 -16.78
N GLY A 187 8.12 -12.86 -16.01
CA GLY A 187 8.15 -11.78 -15.04
C GLY A 187 7.06 -10.73 -15.27
N ALA A 188 7.22 -9.60 -14.61
CA ALA A 188 6.25 -8.51 -14.65
C ALA A 188 6.71 -7.35 -15.52
N VAL A 189 5.74 -6.68 -16.15
CA VAL A 189 5.92 -5.34 -16.71
C VAL A 189 5.60 -4.32 -15.63
N VAL A 190 6.47 -3.34 -15.43
CA VAL A 190 6.23 -2.21 -14.50
C VAL A 190 5.90 -0.97 -15.32
N ILE A 191 4.77 -0.35 -14.96
CA ILE A 191 4.25 0.86 -15.59
C ILE A 191 4.29 1.98 -14.55
N ARG A 192 5.01 3.06 -14.88
CA ARG A 192 5.17 4.28 -14.08
C ARG A 192 4.76 5.46 -14.94
N ASP A 193 3.93 6.35 -14.38
CA ASP A 193 3.48 7.59 -15.05
C ASP A 193 2.89 7.36 -16.45
N GLY A 194 2.19 6.21 -16.62
CA GLY A 194 1.56 5.84 -17.88
C GLY A 194 2.53 5.32 -18.95
N ARG A 195 3.78 4.95 -18.58
CA ARG A 195 4.79 4.40 -19.51
C ARG A 195 5.36 3.08 -18.97
N ILE A 196 5.75 2.19 -19.87
CA ILE A 196 6.50 0.98 -19.52
C ILE A 196 7.94 1.38 -19.17
N VAL A 197 8.38 1.08 -17.94
CA VAL A 197 9.72 1.40 -17.45
C VAL A 197 10.63 0.17 -17.36
N ALA A 198 10.08 -1.01 -17.17
CA ALA A 198 10.82 -2.26 -17.17
C ALA A 198 9.91 -3.45 -17.51
N ALA A 199 10.51 -4.54 -17.99
CA ALA A 199 9.84 -5.82 -18.21
C ALA A 199 10.72 -6.98 -17.71
N GLY A 200 10.12 -8.17 -17.51
CA GLY A 200 10.80 -9.31 -16.94
C GLY A 200 11.19 -9.10 -15.47
N CYS A 201 10.43 -8.27 -14.75
CA CYS A 201 10.70 -7.97 -13.34
C CYS A 201 10.26 -9.10 -12.42
N VAL A 202 11.08 -9.40 -11.40
CA VAL A 202 10.79 -10.42 -10.39
C VAL A 202 9.98 -9.81 -9.25
N LEU A 203 8.82 -10.39 -8.97
CA LEU A 203 7.95 -9.93 -7.88
C LEU A 203 8.03 -10.85 -6.66
N PRO A 204 7.79 -10.33 -5.44
CA PRO A 204 7.66 -11.16 -4.26
C PRO A 204 6.42 -12.05 -4.36
N LEU A 205 6.54 -13.31 -3.95
CA LEU A 205 5.43 -14.25 -3.94
C LEU A 205 4.66 -14.17 -2.61
N SER A 206 3.33 -14.17 -2.69
CA SER A 206 2.48 -14.30 -1.49
C SER A 206 2.63 -15.69 -0.88
N ASN A 207 2.70 -15.73 0.45
CA ASN A 207 2.66 -16.96 1.25
C ASN A 207 1.24 -17.30 1.74
N ASN A 208 0.21 -16.64 1.21
CA ASN A 208 -1.17 -16.90 1.63
C ASN A 208 -1.60 -18.30 1.21
N LEU A 209 -1.85 -19.17 2.19
CA LEU A 209 -2.26 -20.57 2.00
C LEU A 209 -3.74 -20.73 1.62
N GLU A 210 -4.54 -19.66 1.76
CA GLU A 210 -5.96 -19.66 1.42
C GLU A 210 -6.20 -19.48 -0.10
N MET A 211 -5.14 -19.27 -0.86
CA MET A 211 -5.24 -19.25 -2.32
C MET A 211 -5.58 -20.64 -2.84
N GLY A 212 -6.65 -20.73 -3.64
CA GLY A 212 -7.07 -21.99 -4.27
C GLY A 212 -5.94 -22.62 -5.08
N LYS A 213 -5.97 -23.95 -5.21
CA LYS A 213 -4.96 -24.75 -5.96
C LYS A 213 -4.84 -24.34 -7.44
N ASP A 214 -5.84 -23.66 -7.96
CA ASP A 214 -5.94 -23.23 -9.37
C ASP A 214 -5.22 -21.88 -9.62
N MET A 215 -4.43 -21.38 -8.67
CA MET A 215 -3.72 -20.12 -8.82
C MET A 215 -2.24 -20.36 -9.07
N GLY A 216 -1.83 -20.11 -10.31
CA GLY A 216 -0.43 -20.20 -10.74
C GLY A 216 0.48 -19.14 -10.10
N THR A 217 1.76 -19.21 -10.46
CA THR A 217 2.82 -18.35 -9.93
C THR A 217 2.56 -16.87 -10.16
N ARG A 218 1.96 -16.47 -11.31
CA ARG A 218 1.61 -15.07 -11.62
C ARG A 218 0.58 -14.50 -10.67
N HIS A 219 -0.42 -15.28 -10.25
CA HIS A 219 -1.38 -14.80 -9.25
C HIS A 219 -0.72 -14.59 -7.87
N ARG A 220 0.15 -15.53 -7.47
CA ARG A 220 0.91 -15.41 -6.22
C ARG A 220 1.87 -14.23 -6.24
N ALA A 221 2.48 -13.94 -7.38
CA ALA A 221 3.35 -12.80 -7.59
C ALA A 221 2.55 -11.48 -7.53
N GLY A 222 1.43 -11.39 -8.23
CA GLY A 222 0.55 -10.23 -8.18
C GLY A 222 0.03 -9.93 -6.78
N LEU A 223 -0.43 -10.97 -6.07
CA LEU A 223 -0.88 -10.82 -4.68
C LEU A 223 0.26 -10.38 -3.77
N GLY A 224 1.43 -11.04 -3.84
CA GLY A 224 2.61 -10.70 -3.04
C GLY A 224 3.08 -9.27 -3.27
N MET A 225 3.02 -8.78 -4.51
CA MET A 225 3.33 -7.39 -4.82
C MET A 225 2.35 -6.43 -4.15
N SER A 226 1.05 -6.71 -4.22
CA SER A 226 0.01 -5.89 -3.60
C SER A 226 -0.04 -5.97 -2.06
N GLU A 227 0.54 -7.02 -1.45
CA GLU A 227 0.73 -7.14 -0.01
C GLU A 227 1.87 -6.24 0.50
N ASN A 228 2.90 -6.02 -0.35
CA ASN A 228 4.12 -5.33 0.03
C ASN A 228 4.19 -3.87 -0.47
N SER A 229 3.25 -3.44 -1.33
CA SER A 229 3.18 -2.08 -1.86
C SER A 229 1.72 -1.64 -2.08
N ASP A 230 1.53 -0.38 -2.45
CA ASP A 230 0.24 0.16 -2.88
C ASP A 230 -0.01 0.00 -4.39
N ALA A 231 0.86 -0.72 -5.08
CA ALA A 231 0.73 -0.98 -6.50
C ALA A 231 -0.53 -1.81 -6.81
N ILE A 232 -1.09 -1.56 -7.98
CA ILE A 232 -2.16 -2.37 -8.54
C ILE A 232 -1.54 -3.32 -9.55
N VAL A 233 -1.93 -4.59 -9.50
CA VAL A 233 -1.41 -5.57 -10.45
C VAL A 233 -2.54 -6.23 -11.21
N VAL A 234 -2.46 -6.17 -12.53
CA VAL A 234 -3.36 -6.89 -13.44
C VAL A 234 -2.68 -8.21 -13.82
N VAL A 235 -3.41 -9.29 -13.68
CA VAL A 235 -2.94 -10.66 -13.94
C VAL A 235 -3.85 -11.31 -14.96
N VAL A 236 -3.27 -11.87 -16.02
CA VAL A 236 -3.97 -12.75 -16.96
C VAL A 236 -3.43 -14.18 -16.75
N SER A 237 -4.33 -15.13 -16.56
CA SER A 237 -3.97 -16.54 -16.35
C SER A 237 -3.62 -17.22 -17.67
N GLU A 238 -2.48 -17.85 -17.74
CA GLU A 238 -2.08 -18.67 -18.91
C GLU A 238 -2.88 -19.98 -19.02
N GLU A 239 -3.41 -20.49 -17.91
CA GLU A 239 -4.20 -21.72 -17.91
C GLU A 239 -5.65 -21.49 -18.31
N THR A 240 -6.25 -20.41 -17.79
CA THR A 240 -7.70 -20.19 -17.90
C THR A 240 -8.09 -18.98 -18.74
N GLY A 241 -7.15 -18.07 -19.02
CA GLY A 241 -7.43 -16.76 -19.62
C GLY A 241 -8.10 -15.76 -18.67
N ILE A 242 -8.39 -16.16 -17.42
CA ILE A 242 -9.11 -15.28 -16.48
C ILE A 242 -8.29 -14.05 -16.14
N ILE A 243 -8.89 -12.87 -16.32
CA ILE A 243 -8.32 -11.59 -15.90
C ILE A 243 -8.63 -11.38 -14.43
N SER A 244 -7.63 -10.99 -13.68
CA SER A 244 -7.71 -10.68 -12.25
C SER A 244 -6.96 -9.39 -11.92
N LEU A 245 -7.34 -8.73 -10.84
CA LEU A 245 -6.67 -7.54 -10.31
C LEU A 245 -6.33 -7.77 -8.85
N THR A 246 -5.11 -7.41 -8.43
CA THR A 246 -4.72 -7.45 -7.02
C THR A 246 -4.43 -6.04 -6.50
N LYS A 247 -4.93 -5.78 -5.28
CA LYS A 247 -4.75 -4.51 -4.57
C LYS A 247 -4.81 -4.74 -3.07
N ASN A 248 -3.87 -4.18 -2.31
CA ASN A 248 -3.82 -4.26 -0.83
C ASN A 248 -3.95 -5.70 -0.28
N GLY A 249 -3.35 -6.67 -0.95
CA GLY A 249 -3.43 -8.09 -0.56
C GLY A 249 -4.79 -8.75 -0.85
N VAL A 250 -5.64 -8.12 -1.66
CA VAL A 250 -6.93 -8.67 -2.09
C VAL A 250 -6.89 -8.99 -3.58
N LEU A 251 -7.38 -10.15 -3.96
CA LEU A 251 -7.49 -10.61 -5.34
C LEU A 251 -8.94 -10.55 -5.83
N ILE A 252 -9.20 -9.77 -6.86
CA ILE A 252 -10.50 -9.67 -7.57
C ILE A 252 -10.38 -10.45 -8.88
N ARG A 253 -11.19 -11.50 -9.04
CA ARG A 253 -11.11 -12.42 -10.19
C ARG A 253 -12.27 -12.24 -11.16
N ARG A 254 -12.10 -12.82 -12.36
CA ARG A 254 -13.12 -12.90 -13.42
C ARG A 254 -13.59 -11.53 -13.85
N LEU A 255 -12.64 -10.64 -14.07
CA LEU A 255 -12.94 -9.32 -14.63
C LEU A 255 -13.09 -9.43 -16.14
N ASP A 256 -14.10 -8.77 -16.65
CA ASP A 256 -14.19 -8.42 -18.06
C ASP A 256 -13.48 -7.08 -18.32
N ARG A 257 -13.33 -6.72 -19.57
CA ARG A 257 -12.69 -5.48 -19.99
C ARG A 257 -13.30 -4.24 -19.33
N GLN A 258 -14.64 -4.18 -19.25
CA GLN A 258 -15.33 -3.00 -18.70
C GLN A 258 -15.17 -2.87 -17.18
N ASN A 259 -15.28 -3.97 -16.45
CA ASN A 259 -15.08 -3.98 -14.99
C ASN A 259 -13.62 -3.67 -14.65
N LEU A 260 -12.65 -4.22 -15.41
CA LEU A 260 -11.24 -3.88 -15.27
C LEU A 260 -11.01 -2.38 -15.50
N PHE A 261 -11.58 -1.82 -16.56
CA PHE A 261 -11.47 -0.39 -16.88
C PHE A 261 -12.02 0.48 -15.76
N ASN A 262 -13.21 0.18 -15.24
CA ASN A 262 -13.83 0.94 -14.16
C ASN A 262 -12.97 0.94 -12.89
N LEU A 263 -12.43 -0.23 -12.51
CA LEU A 263 -11.54 -0.35 -11.35
C LEU A 263 -10.23 0.41 -11.55
N LEU A 264 -9.61 0.30 -12.71
CA LEU A 264 -8.36 1.02 -13.00
C LEU A 264 -8.59 2.53 -13.10
N GLN A 265 -9.70 2.96 -13.66
CA GLN A 265 -10.05 4.37 -13.74
C GLN A 265 -10.22 4.99 -12.35
N GLU A 266 -10.93 4.33 -11.46
CA GLU A 266 -11.15 4.80 -10.08
C GLU A 266 -9.84 4.89 -9.29
N GLU A 267 -8.95 3.92 -9.48
CA GLU A 267 -7.77 3.74 -8.65
C GLU A 267 -6.52 4.48 -9.13
N ILE A 268 -6.38 4.62 -10.44
CA ILE A 268 -5.16 5.16 -11.07
C ILE A 268 -5.37 6.60 -11.53
N ILE A 269 -6.54 6.91 -12.08
CA ILE A 269 -6.81 8.24 -12.64
C ILE A 269 -7.32 9.15 -11.52
N PRO A 270 -6.60 10.26 -11.20
CA PRO A 270 -7.06 11.18 -10.17
C PRO A 270 -8.41 11.77 -10.53
N PRO A 271 -9.33 11.95 -9.57
CA PRO A 271 -10.62 12.58 -9.83
C PRO A 271 -10.42 14.01 -10.34
N GLU A 272 -11.30 14.42 -11.22
CA GLU A 272 -11.33 15.79 -11.76
C GLU A 272 -11.70 16.75 -10.61
N THR A 273 -10.74 17.51 -10.11
CA THR A 273 -11.02 18.51 -9.08
C THR A 273 -11.89 19.60 -9.68
N ALA A 274 -12.97 19.95 -8.98
CA ALA A 274 -13.92 20.99 -9.38
C ALA A 274 -13.29 22.39 -9.59
N GLU A 275 -12.00 22.55 -9.31
CA GLU A 275 -11.23 23.78 -9.56
C GLU A 275 -10.77 23.91 -11.01
N ALA A 276 -10.61 22.81 -11.75
CA ALA A 276 -10.27 22.87 -13.17
C ALA A 276 -11.44 23.42 -14.02
N GLN A 277 -12.67 23.33 -13.53
CA GLN A 277 -13.84 23.92 -14.20
C GLN A 277 -13.98 25.45 -14.02
N LYS A 278 -13.24 26.08 -13.10
CA LYS A 278 -13.31 27.55 -12.87
C LYS A 278 -12.41 28.39 -13.77
N GLN A 279 -11.42 27.79 -14.44
CA GLN A 279 -10.53 28.54 -15.33
C GLN A 279 -11.10 28.91 -16.72
N PRO A 280 -12.07 28.21 -17.34
CA PRO A 280 -12.54 28.60 -18.67
C PRO A 280 -13.36 29.89 -18.68
N LEU A 281 -13.94 30.34 -17.56
CA LEU A 281 -14.76 31.55 -17.53
C LEU A 281 -13.92 32.83 -17.56
N LEU A 282 -12.75 32.86 -16.92
CA LEU A 282 -11.87 34.03 -16.94
C LEU A 282 -11.23 34.22 -18.33
N ASN A 283 -10.81 33.16 -18.97
CA ASN A 283 -10.28 33.20 -20.34
C ASN A 283 -11.36 33.52 -21.40
N ARG A 284 -12.64 33.16 -21.19
CA ARG A 284 -13.76 33.57 -22.04
C ARG A 284 -14.04 35.06 -21.88
N LEU A 285 -13.89 35.63 -20.71
CA LEU A 285 -14.13 37.06 -20.48
C LEU A 285 -12.98 37.92 -21.02
N LEU A 286 -11.71 37.45 -20.91
CA LEU A 286 -10.57 38.16 -21.46
C LEU A 286 -10.52 38.12 -22.99
N ASN A 287 -10.95 37.03 -23.63
CA ASN A 287 -10.96 36.92 -25.08
C ASN A 287 -12.17 37.63 -25.74
N LYS A 288 -13.23 37.91 -24.98
CA LYS A 288 -14.36 38.76 -25.50
C LYS A 288 -14.01 40.25 -25.49
N GLY A 289 -13.03 40.69 -24.75
CA GLY A 289 -12.56 42.10 -24.72
C GLY A 289 -11.61 42.47 -25.89
N GLY A 290 -11.05 41.49 -26.61
CA GLY A 290 -10.09 41.72 -27.70
C GLY A 290 -10.68 41.82 -29.11
N ALA A 291 -11.88 41.33 -29.32
CA ALA A 291 -12.49 41.24 -30.69
C ALA A 291 -13.23 42.49 -31.14
N GLY A 292 -13.25 43.58 -30.33
CA GLY A 292 -14.04 44.80 -30.63
C GLY A 292 -13.25 45.98 -31.20
N LYS A 293 -11.93 45.89 -31.45
CA LYS A 293 -11.13 47.07 -31.85
C LYS A 293 -10.51 47.03 -33.25
N HIS A 294 -10.77 46.02 -34.08
CA HIS A 294 -10.21 45.97 -35.44
C HIS A 294 -11.23 45.99 -36.60
N ALA A 295 -12.45 46.47 -36.35
CA ALA A 295 -13.47 46.54 -37.40
C ALA A 295 -13.95 47.99 -37.70
N LYS A 296 -13.05 48.99 -37.61
CA LYS A 296 -13.37 50.37 -38.09
C LYS A 296 -12.15 51.06 -38.64
N THR A 297 -11.54 50.56 -39.71
CA THR A 297 -10.62 51.33 -40.53
C THR A 297 -10.41 50.65 -41.91
N ASN A 298 -11.44 50.50 -42.72
CA ASN A 298 -11.33 50.29 -44.16
C ASN A 298 -12.72 50.51 -44.83
N ALA A 299 -13.16 51.77 -44.73
CA ALA A 299 -14.26 52.27 -45.59
C ALA A 299 -14.01 53.79 -45.80
N ALA A 300 -12.91 54.12 -46.49
CA ALA A 300 -12.74 55.40 -47.18
C ALA A 300 -11.40 55.36 -47.94
N ARG A 301 -11.40 54.80 -49.17
CA ARG A 301 -10.69 55.28 -50.35
C ARG A 301 -11.01 54.37 -51.52
#